data_5f832f254e99d0dd1f8d5af5fccaefe5
#
_entry.id   5f832f254e99d0dd1f8d5af5fccaefe5
#
_cell.length_a   1.000
_cell.length_b   1.000
_cell.length_c   1.000
_cell.angle_alpha   90.00
_cell.angle_beta   90.00
_cell.angle_gamma   90.00
#
_symmetry.space_group_name_H-M   'P 1'
#
loop_
_entity.id
_entity.type
_entity.pdbx_description
1 polymer ?
#
loop_
_entity_poly.entity_id
_entity_poly.type
_entity_poly.pdbx_seq_one_letter_code
_entity_poly.pdbx_strand_id
1 'polypeptide(L)'
;QQEFRSNAIQWENNFSKISVNQLQGTISTRQTNHNLKVDIKAENTNGLIYYHDENKIAQYDDNLTWLRAVISHHFLRNNFGSDLNLTIQQSSNQEVLPRPKAAISGNFYTKFKLFQKNLRVQLGIRSFWFSSFNSPRYNPYTRAWHNTNEQFESTPPIQVYTNAKVKSFCFGIEFFHVQQGFMGEDYYSSPGYPMMPRS
;
A
#
# COMPACT_ATOMS: atom_id res chain seq x y z
N GLN A 1 5.94 -4.01 -32.19
CA GLN A 1 5.21 -2.76 -32.46
C GLN A 1 3.94 -2.78 -31.62
N GLN A 2 3.73 -1.75 -30.82
CA GLN A 2 2.50 -1.57 -30.02
C GLN A 2 1.81 -0.30 -30.48
N GLU A 3 0.56 -0.43 -30.89
CA GLU A 3 -0.29 0.67 -31.32
C GLU A 3 -1.45 0.84 -30.35
N PHE A 4 -1.72 2.07 -29.96
CA PHE A 4 -2.92 2.43 -29.22
C PHE A 4 -3.65 3.56 -29.92
N ARG A 5 -4.95 3.40 -30.10
CA ARG A 5 -5.82 4.43 -30.67
C ARG A 5 -7.04 4.65 -29.77
N SER A 6 -7.30 5.88 -29.43
CA SER A 6 -8.56 6.34 -28.87
C SER A 6 -9.03 7.57 -29.64
N ASN A 7 -10.24 8.06 -29.38
CA ASN A 7 -10.76 9.26 -30.03
C ASN A 7 -9.92 10.53 -29.78
N ALA A 8 -9.04 10.51 -28.77
CA ALA A 8 -8.24 11.66 -28.36
C ALA A 8 -6.73 11.38 -28.38
N ILE A 9 -6.29 10.14 -28.39
CA ILE A 9 -4.88 9.77 -28.25
C ILE A 9 -4.53 8.64 -29.22
N GLN A 10 -3.45 8.83 -29.96
CA GLN A 10 -2.86 7.80 -30.80
C GLN A 10 -1.35 7.78 -30.53
N TRP A 11 -0.80 6.60 -30.28
CA TRP A 11 0.65 6.40 -30.23
C TRP A 11 1.05 5.04 -30.83
N GLU A 12 2.22 5.02 -31.40
CA GLU A 12 2.86 3.84 -31.98
C GLU A 12 4.29 3.78 -31.44
N ASN A 13 4.62 2.69 -30.76
CA ASN A 13 5.92 2.51 -30.14
C ASN A 13 6.56 1.19 -30.57
N ASN A 14 7.86 1.21 -30.72
CA ASN A 14 8.67 0.02 -30.97
C ASN A 14 9.59 -0.21 -29.76
N PHE A 15 9.07 -0.91 -28.77
CA PHE A 15 9.80 -1.19 -27.54
C PHE A 15 10.68 -2.42 -27.66
N SER A 16 11.83 -2.36 -27.02
CA SER A 16 12.72 -3.50 -26.84
C SER A 16 12.15 -4.48 -25.80
N LYS A 17 12.74 -5.67 -25.72
CA LYS A 17 12.34 -6.70 -24.76
C LYS A 17 12.67 -6.25 -23.34
N ILE A 18 11.69 -6.39 -22.42
CA ILE A 18 11.90 -6.19 -20.99
C ILE A 18 12.61 -7.44 -20.43
N SER A 19 13.65 -7.22 -19.63
CA SER A 19 14.35 -8.27 -18.89
C SER A 19 14.30 -7.96 -17.40
N VAL A 20 13.88 -8.94 -16.60
CA VAL A 20 13.76 -8.79 -15.15
C VAL A 20 14.55 -9.90 -14.46
N ASN A 21 15.47 -9.50 -13.59
CA ASN A 21 16.20 -10.38 -12.69
C ASN A 21 15.79 -10.08 -11.25
N GLN A 22 15.41 -11.11 -10.50
CA GLN A 22 14.90 -10.96 -9.15
C GLN A 22 15.57 -11.95 -8.20
N LEU A 23 15.94 -11.45 -7.03
CA LEU A 23 16.38 -12.25 -5.88
C LEU A 23 15.48 -11.94 -4.70
N GLN A 24 14.97 -12.97 -4.02
CA GLN A 24 14.15 -12.81 -2.83
C GLN A 24 14.56 -13.81 -1.76
N GLY A 25 14.65 -13.34 -0.52
CA GLY A 25 14.90 -14.14 0.66
C GLY A 25 13.88 -13.85 1.75
N THR A 26 13.45 -14.88 2.47
CA THR A 26 12.53 -14.76 3.60
C THR A 26 13.11 -15.48 4.81
N ILE A 27 13.12 -14.80 5.96
CA ILE A 27 13.45 -15.38 7.26
C ILE A 27 12.23 -15.21 8.16
N SER A 28 11.83 -16.25 8.84
CA SER A 28 10.72 -16.18 9.78
C SER A 28 11.02 -16.94 11.06
N THR A 29 10.60 -16.39 12.19
CA THR A 29 10.64 -17.05 13.48
C THR A 29 9.23 -17.09 14.06
N ARG A 30 8.87 -18.20 14.67
CA ARG A 30 7.57 -18.39 15.31
C ARG A 30 7.80 -18.83 16.74
N GLN A 31 7.26 -18.04 17.66
CA GLN A 31 7.21 -18.36 19.09
C GLN A 31 5.74 -18.38 19.54
N THR A 32 5.47 -18.80 20.76
CA THR A 32 4.10 -18.96 21.28
C THR A 32 3.23 -17.71 21.13
N ASN A 33 3.82 -16.53 21.36
CA ASN A 33 3.08 -15.26 21.34
C ASN A 33 3.58 -14.30 20.26
N HIS A 34 4.66 -14.62 19.54
CA HIS A 34 5.30 -13.74 18.60
C HIS A 34 5.63 -14.47 17.30
N ASN A 35 5.26 -13.86 16.18
CA ASN A 35 5.74 -14.28 14.88
C ASN A 35 6.44 -13.07 14.24
N LEU A 36 7.70 -13.23 13.87
CA LEU A 36 8.46 -12.24 13.14
C LEU A 36 8.80 -12.80 11.77
N LYS A 37 8.56 -12.03 10.73
CA LYS A 37 8.94 -12.35 9.36
C LYS A 37 9.69 -11.17 8.77
N VAL A 38 10.84 -11.44 8.15
CA VAL A 38 11.62 -10.49 7.37
C VAL A 38 11.70 -11.01 5.94
N ASP A 39 11.28 -10.19 5.00
CA ASP A 39 11.28 -10.48 3.57
C ASP A 39 12.15 -9.43 2.87
N ILE A 40 13.16 -9.85 2.12
CA ILE A 40 14.06 -8.97 1.40
C ILE A 40 13.99 -9.34 -0.07
N LYS A 41 13.81 -8.32 -0.93
CA LYS A 41 13.74 -8.47 -2.38
C LYS A 41 14.68 -7.46 -3.04
N ALA A 42 15.47 -7.95 -3.98
CA ALA A 42 16.22 -7.14 -4.93
C ALA A 42 15.76 -7.48 -6.35
N GLU A 43 15.49 -6.45 -7.13
CA GLU A 43 15.03 -6.59 -8.52
C GLU A 43 15.82 -5.63 -9.40
N ASN A 44 16.26 -6.14 -10.55
CA ASN A 44 16.88 -5.35 -11.59
C ASN A 44 16.06 -5.55 -12.87
N THR A 45 15.56 -4.46 -13.42
CA THR A 45 14.73 -4.43 -14.62
C THR A 45 15.41 -3.60 -15.70
N ASN A 46 15.60 -4.19 -16.87
CA ASN A 46 16.08 -3.50 -18.05
C ASN A 46 14.91 -3.30 -19.02
N GLY A 47 14.83 -2.12 -19.63
CA GLY A 47 13.79 -1.79 -20.60
C GLY A 47 12.40 -1.63 -19.98
N LEU A 48 12.28 -1.14 -18.74
CA LEU A 48 10.97 -0.88 -18.10
C LEU A 48 10.15 0.11 -18.93
N ILE A 49 8.92 -0.28 -19.24
CA ILE A 49 7.96 0.60 -19.91
C ILE A 49 7.12 1.29 -18.84
N TYR A 50 7.00 2.61 -18.92
CA TYR A 50 6.23 3.41 -17.97
C TYR A 50 5.48 4.56 -18.66
N TYR A 51 4.43 5.05 -18.04
CA TYR A 51 3.74 6.24 -18.51
C TYR A 51 4.42 7.47 -17.91
N HIS A 52 5.06 8.22 -18.78
CA HIS A 52 5.65 9.51 -18.44
C HIS A 52 4.58 10.59 -18.35
N ASP A 53 4.96 11.75 -17.84
CA ASP A 53 4.13 12.95 -17.88
C ASP A 53 3.53 13.19 -19.28
N GLU A 54 2.37 13.87 -19.35
CA GLU A 54 1.63 14.14 -20.59
C GLU A 54 1.13 12.92 -21.38
N ASN A 55 0.90 11.79 -20.71
CA ASN A 55 0.31 10.58 -21.34
C ASN A 55 1.17 9.90 -22.40
N LYS A 56 2.46 10.14 -22.41
CA LYS A 56 3.41 9.45 -23.27
C LYS A 56 3.88 8.17 -22.60
N ILE A 57 3.96 7.11 -23.39
CA ILE A 57 4.62 5.88 -22.97
C ILE A 57 6.09 5.99 -23.35
N ALA A 58 6.96 5.70 -22.41
CA ALA A 58 8.39 5.66 -22.59
C ALA A 58 8.96 4.32 -22.14
N GLN A 59 10.07 3.93 -22.71
CA GLN A 59 10.89 2.82 -22.23
C GLN A 59 12.15 3.39 -21.59
N TYR A 60 12.48 2.91 -20.40
CA TYR A 60 13.68 3.31 -19.70
C TYR A 60 14.86 2.51 -20.23
N ASP A 61 15.85 3.19 -20.81
CA ASP A 61 16.95 2.56 -21.52
C ASP A 61 18.03 1.99 -20.59
N ASP A 62 18.07 2.47 -19.32
CA ASP A 62 19.04 2.00 -18.34
C ASP A 62 18.46 0.89 -17.45
N ASN A 63 19.34 0.32 -16.61
CA ASN A 63 18.95 -0.65 -15.60
C ASN A 63 18.29 0.03 -14.41
N LEU A 64 17.07 -0.37 -14.11
CA LEU A 64 16.32 0.05 -12.93
C LEU A 64 16.49 -0.98 -11.81
N THR A 65 17.12 -0.58 -10.72
CA THR A 65 17.26 -1.42 -9.54
C THR A 65 16.26 -1.01 -8.47
N TRP A 66 15.55 -1.98 -7.92
CA TRP A 66 14.62 -1.81 -6.81
C TRP A 66 14.96 -2.75 -5.67
N LEU A 67 15.16 -2.18 -4.49
CA LEU A 67 15.40 -2.91 -3.25
C LEU A 67 14.22 -2.71 -2.30
N ARG A 68 13.77 -3.79 -1.66
CA ARG A 68 12.69 -3.75 -0.67
C ARG A 68 12.98 -4.70 0.49
N ALA A 69 12.77 -4.21 1.70
CA ALA A 69 12.71 -5.01 2.91
C ALA A 69 11.34 -4.83 3.57
N VAL A 70 10.71 -5.92 3.97
CA VAL A 70 9.45 -5.93 4.71
C VAL A 70 9.65 -6.68 6.01
N ILE A 71 9.35 -6.03 7.13
CA ILE A 71 9.36 -6.62 8.46
C ILE A 71 7.92 -6.71 8.93
N SER A 72 7.45 -7.93 9.19
CA SER A 72 6.11 -8.20 9.71
C SER A 72 6.21 -8.81 11.09
N HIS A 73 5.53 -8.22 12.05
CA HIS A 73 5.48 -8.73 13.41
C HIS A 73 4.02 -8.95 13.83
N HIS A 74 3.71 -10.16 14.21
CA HIS A 74 2.44 -10.52 14.82
C HIS A 74 2.66 -10.90 16.27
N PHE A 75 1.90 -10.26 17.16
CA PHE A 75 1.89 -10.53 18.58
C PHE A 75 0.48 -10.88 19.02
N LEU A 76 0.36 -11.93 19.84
CA LEU A 76 -0.91 -12.30 20.46
C LEU A 76 -0.63 -12.89 21.85
N ARG A 77 -1.09 -12.20 22.90
CA ARG A 77 -1.00 -12.70 24.28
C ARG A 77 -2.32 -12.47 24.99
N ASN A 78 -2.87 -13.55 25.51
CA ASN A 78 -4.20 -13.55 26.16
C ASN A 78 -5.26 -12.97 25.21
N ASN A 79 -5.74 -11.79 25.53
CA ASN A 79 -6.83 -11.10 24.82
C ASN A 79 -6.31 -9.98 23.92
N PHE A 80 -5.05 -9.60 24.04
CA PHE A 80 -4.46 -8.49 23.26
C PHE A 80 -3.63 -9.02 22.09
N GLY A 81 -3.80 -8.40 20.94
CA GLY A 81 -3.01 -8.68 19.75
C GLY A 81 -2.57 -7.43 19.01
N SER A 82 -1.46 -7.55 18.30
CA SER A 82 -1.00 -6.52 17.36
C SER A 82 -0.41 -7.14 16.10
N ASP A 83 -0.67 -6.49 14.97
CA ASP A 83 -0.06 -6.79 13.67
C ASP A 83 0.64 -5.52 13.19
N LEU A 84 1.96 -5.58 13.02
CA LEU A 84 2.79 -4.47 12.57
C LEU A 84 3.51 -4.87 11.29
N ASN A 85 3.51 -3.99 10.29
CA ASN A 85 4.29 -4.15 9.07
C ASN A 85 5.08 -2.87 8.82
N LEU A 86 6.38 -3.02 8.62
CA LEU A 86 7.28 -1.97 8.18
C LEU A 86 7.86 -2.36 6.82
N THR A 87 7.69 -1.50 5.85
CA THR A 87 8.32 -1.63 4.52
C THR A 87 9.34 -0.51 4.35
N ILE A 88 10.55 -0.86 3.95
CA ILE A 88 11.60 0.06 3.55
C ILE A 88 11.98 -0.32 2.13
N GLN A 89 12.00 0.65 1.22
CA GLN A 89 12.30 0.38 -0.18
C GLN A 89 12.98 1.57 -0.84
N GLN A 90 13.74 1.26 -1.89
CA GLN A 90 14.43 2.27 -2.69
C GLN A 90 14.48 1.83 -4.16
N SER A 91 14.17 2.75 -5.04
CA SER A 91 14.40 2.64 -6.49
C SER A 91 15.64 3.45 -6.86
N SER A 92 16.42 2.98 -7.84
CA SER A 92 17.54 3.72 -8.40
C SER A 92 17.09 4.98 -9.17
N ASN A 93 15.84 4.98 -9.67
CA ASN A 93 15.23 6.13 -10.33
C ASN A 93 13.78 6.30 -9.85
N GLN A 94 13.53 7.37 -9.10
CA GLN A 94 12.23 7.68 -8.53
C GLN A 94 11.28 8.36 -9.52
N GLU A 95 11.76 8.87 -10.65
CA GLU A 95 10.92 9.42 -11.71
C GLU A 95 10.27 8.30 -12.53
N VAL A 96 11.02 7.22 -12.75
CA VAL A 96 10.55 6.05 -13.51
C VAL A 96 9.71 5.11 -12.66
N LEU A 97 10.14 4.85 -11.42
CA LEU A 97 9.43 4.01 -10.47
C LEU A 97 9.24 4.76 -9.14
N PRO A 98 8.28 5.68 -9.09
CA PRO A 98 7.99 6.45 -7.87
C PRO A 98 7.38 5.54 -6.81
N ARG A 99 8.04 5.48 -5.66
CA ARG A 99 7.56 4.70 -4.50
C ARG A 99 7.92 5.38 -3.19
N PRO A 100 7.09 5.30 -2.16
CA PRO A 100 7.45 5.78 -0.84
C PRO A 100 8.64 4.98 -0.31
N LYS A 101 9.65 5.67 0.25
CA LYS A 101 10.85 5.02 0.80
C LYS A 101 10.55 4.19 2.04
N ALA A 102 9.55 4.62 2.82
CA ALA A 102 9.11 3.91 4.01
C ALA A 102 7.59 3.87 4.07
N ALA A 103 7.04 2.75 4.55
CA ALA A 103 5.63 2.61 4.87
C ALA A 103 5.48 1.77 6.12
N ILE A 104 4.56 2.14 7.00
CA ILE A 104 4.22 1.42 8.21
C ILE A 104 2.72 1.21 8.29
N SER A 105 2.29 0.02 8.66
CA SER A 105 0.90 -0.24 9.03
C SER A 105 0.82 -0.95 10.37
N GLY A 106 -0.16 -0.56 11.16
CA GLY A 106 -0.39 -1.12 12.49
C GLY A 106 -1.86 -1.47 12.68
N ASN A 107 -2.11 -2.59 13.34
CA ASN A 107 -3.41 -3.02 13.80
C ASN A 107 -3.26 -3.50 15.26
N PHE A 108 -3.95 -2.85 16.18
CA PHE A 108 -3.98 -3.21 17.58
C PHE A 108 -5.39 -3.61 17.94
N TYR A 109 -5.55 -4.74 18.61
CA TYR A 109 -6.88 -5.24 18.94
C TYR A 109 -6.91 -6.01 20.26
N THR A 110 -8.11 -6.04 20.85
CA THR A 110 -8.42 -6.90 21.99
C THR A 110 -9.58 -7.83 21.65
N LYS A 111 -9.52 -9.05 22.17
CA LYS A 111 -10.53 -10.09 22.01
C LYS A 111 -11.10 -10.45 23.38
N PHE A 112 -12.41 -10.51 23.51
CA PHE A 112 -13.08 -10.92 24.73
C PHE A 112 -14.33 -11.74 24.44
N LYS A 113 -14.77 -12.46 25.45
CA LYS A 113 -15.95 -13.33 25.38
C LYS A 113 -16.98 -12.81 26.36
N LEU A 114 -18.20 -12.63 25.89
CA LEU A 114 -19.34 -12.19 26.67
C LEU A 114 -20.42 -13.27 26.73
N PHE A 115 -21.38 -13.12 27.60
CA PHE A 115 -22.54 -14.01 27.75
C PHE A 115 -22.13 -15.49 27.82
N GLN A 116 -21.35 -15.87 28.84
CA GLN A 116 -20.87 -17.23 29.04
C GLN A 116 -20.16 -17.85 27.82
N LYS A 117 -19.37 -17.01 27.09
CA LYS A 117 -18.61 -17.36 25.88
C LYS A 117 -19.43 -17.53 24.60
N ASN A 118 -20.73 -17.24 24.61
CA ASN A 118 -21.59 -17.33 23.43
C ASN A 118 -21.33 -16.20 22.41
N LEU A 119 -20.87 -15.02 22.87
CA LEU A 119 -20.50 -13.88 22.03
C LEU A 119 -18.97 -13.69 22.12
N ARG A 120 -18.29 -13.75 21.00
CA ARG A 120 -16.87 -13.37 20.85
C ARG A 120 -16.81 -12.01 20.20
N VAL A 121 -16.13 -11.07 20.84
CA VAL A 121 -15.95 -9.70 20.32
C VAL A 121 -14.48 -9.40 20.15
N GLN A 122 -14.15 -8.73 19.06
CA GLN A 122 -12.85 -8.13 18.80
C GLN A 122 -13.07 -6.65 18.55
N LEU A 123 -12.42 -5.81 19.36
CA LEU A 123 -12.30 -4.37 19.14
C LEU A 123 -10.89 -4.07 18.68
N GLY A 124 -10.76 -3.20 17.72
CA GLY A 124 -9.43 -2.84 17.21
C GLY A 124 -9.38 -1.44 16.62
N ILE A 125 -8.16 -0.98 16.50
CA ILE A 125 -7.76 0.24 15.80
C ILE A 125 -6.68 -0.10 14.81
N ARG A 126 -6.79 0.42 13.60
CA ARG A 126 -5.78 0.25 12.56
C ARG A 126 -5.45 1.59 11.91
N SER A 127 -4.20 1.70 11.47
CA SER A 127 -3.73 2.85 10.74
C SER A 127 -2.59 2.44 9.82
N PHE A 128 -2.33 3.25 8.79
CA PHE A 128 -1.13 3.13 7.97
C PHE A 128 -0.59 4.52 7.64
N TRP A 129 0.71 4.57 7.39
CA TRP A 129 1.44 5.75 6.98
C TRP A 129 2.51 5.37 5.97
N PHE A 130 2.84 6.29 5.09
CA PHE A 130 3.97 6.18 4.20
C PHE A 130 4.67 7.53 4.00
N SER A 131 5.97 7.50 3.74
CA SER A 131 6.76 8.69 3.46
C SER A 131 6.32 9.34 2.16
N SER A 132 6.51 10.66 2.05
CA SER A 132 6.21 11.40 0.82
C SER A 132 6.95 10.81 -0.39
N PHE A 133 6.30 10.84 -1.54
CA PHE A 133 6.83 10.41 -2.83
C PHE A 133 6.06 11.07 -3.98
N ASN A 134 6.62 11.07 -5.18
CA ASN A 134 5.92 11.55 -6.37
C ASN A 134 4.85 10.53 -6.75
N SER A 135 3.59 10.86 -6.53
CA SER A 135 2.52 9.90 -6.71
C SER A 135 2.00 9.88 -8.14
N PRO A 136 1.84 8.72 -8.76
CA PRO A 136 1.21 8.63 -10.06
C PRO A 136 -0.23 9.13 -10.03
N ARG A 137 -0.66 9.76 -11.12
CA ARG A 137 -2.05 10.22 -11.32
C ARG A 137 -2.75 9.32 -12.35
N TYR A 138 -4.00 8.96 -12.08
CA TYR A 138 -4.79 8.21 -13.03
C TYR A 138 -5.32 9.11 -14.14
N ASN A 139 -5.13 8.70 -15.39
CA ASN A 139 -5.70 9.36 -16.54
C ASN A 139 -6.85 8.52 -17.13
N PRO A 140 -8.10 9.01 -17.09
CA PRO A 140 -9.25 8.27 -17.60
C PRO A 140 -9.24 8.07 -19.13
N TYR A 141 -8.55 8.92 -19.88
CA TYR A 141 -8.48 8.79 -21.35
C TYR A 141 -7.60 7.62 -21.78
N THR A 142 -6.45 7.43 -21.12
CA THR A 142 -5.54 6.30 -21.36
C THR A 142 -5.88 5.08 -20.52
N ARG A 143 -6.73 5.23 -19.49
CA ARG A 143 -7.03 4.23 -18.47
C ARG A 143 -5.78 3.71 -17.76
N ALA A 144 -4.78 4.54 -17.61
CA ALA A 144 -3.50 4.21 -17.02
C ALA A 144 -3.07 5.21 -15.96
N TRP A 145 -2.18 4.76 -15.08
CA TRP A 145 -1.50 5.61 -14.13
C TRP A 145 -0.23 6.15 -14.79
N HIS A 146 -0.05 7.46 -14.80
CA HIS A 146 1.16 8.11 -15.31
C HIS A 146 1.93 8.76 -14.17
N ASN A 147 3.26 8.76 -14.29
CA ASN A 147 4.12 9.39 -13.32
C ASN A 147 3.95 10.90 -13.35
N THR A 148 4.01 11.53 -12.19
CA THR A 148 3.94 12.99 -12.03
C THR A 148 5.08 13.46 -11.14
N ASN A 149 5.34 14.78 -11.17
CA ASN A 149 6.26 15.42 -10.23
C ASN A 149 5.52 15.96 -8.98
N GLU A 150 4.25 15.61 -8.81
CA GLU A 150 3.47 16.01 -7.66
C GLU A 150 3.83 15.18 -6.44
N GLN A 151 4.36 15.81 -5.42
CA GLN A 151 4.68 15.17 -4.16
C GLN A 151 3.41 14.95 -3.35
N PHE A 152 3.21 13.72 -2.93
CA PHE A 152 2.08 13.31 -2.10
C PHE A 152 2.56 12.92 -0.71
N GLU A 153 1.94 13.48 0.32
CA GLU A 153 2.16 13.15 1.71
C GLU A 153 0.98 12.39 2.28
N SER A 154 1.25 11.33 3.02
CA SER A 154 0.22 10.54 3.66
C SER A 154 -0.21 11.18 4.98
N THR A 155 -1.50 11.49 5.09
CA THR A 155 -2.13 11.69 6.40
C THR A 155 -2.63 10.32 6.90
N PRO A 156 -2.12 9.81 8.04
CA PRO A 156 -2.47 8.47 8.50
C PRO A 156 -3.97 8.35 8.76
N PRO A 157 -4.74 7.56 7.99
CA PRO A 157 -6.14 7.31 8.29
C PRO A 157 -6.24 6.43 9.52
N ILE A 158 -7.06 6.83 10.48
CA ILE A 158 -7.36 6.03 11.68
C ILE A 158 -8.72 5.36 11.48
N GLN A 159 -8.73 4.06 11.66
CA GLN A 159 -9.89 3.22 11.51
C GLN A 159 -10.15 2.47 12.82
N VAL A 160 -11.36 2.57 13.34
CA VAL A 160 -11.80 1.83 14.52
C VAL A 160 -12.82 0.80 14.08
N TYR A 161 -12.69 -0.43 14.58
CA TYR A 161 -13.59 -1.49 14.19
C TYR A 161 -14.00 -2.39 15.34
N THR A 162 -15.16 -2.99 15.17
CA THR A 162 -15.68 -4.06 16.03
C THR A 162 -16.09 -5.24 15.15
N ASN A 163 -15.65 -6.44 15.53
CA ASN A 163 -16.12 -7.69 14.97
C ASN A 163 -16.75 -8.53 16.08
N ALA A 164 -17.91 -9.07 15.81
CA ALA A 164 -18.60 -9.93 16.76
C ALA A 164 -19.04 -11.24 16.11
N LYS A 165 -18.95 -12.34 16.87
CA LYS A 165 -19.35 -13.67 16.44
C LYS A 165 -20.21 -14.35 17.49
N VAL A 166 -21.41 -14.75 17.07
CA VAL A 166 -22.36 -15.54 17.87
C VAL A 166 -22.64 -16.83 17.11
N LYS A 167 -22.19 -17.96 17.64
CA LYS A 167 -22.28 -19.28 16.94
C LYS A 167 -21.68 -19.18 15.53
N SER A 168 -22.47 -19.38 14.48
CA SER A 168 -22.09 -19.24 13.06
C SER A 168 -22.28 -17.82 12.49
N PHE A 169 -22.92 -16.93 13.23
CA PHE A 169 -23.20 -15.56 12.80
C PHE A 169 -22.00 -14.67 13.10
N CYS A 170 -21.55 -13.92 12.06
CA CYS A 170 -20.49 -12.93 12.20
C CYS A 170 -21.00 -11.58 11.68
N PHE A 171 -20.75 -10.51 12.42
CA PHE A 171 -21.04 -9.16 11.99
C PHE A 171 -19.90 -8.23 12.41
N GLY A 172 -19.73 -7.14 11.67
CA GLY A 172 -18.71 -6.13 11.95
C GLY A 172 -19.25 -4.74 11.69
N ILE A 173 -18.70 -3.77 12.42
CA ILE A 173 -18.90 -2.35 12.20
C ILE A 173 -17.51 -1.73 12.13
N GLU A 174 -17.30 -0.87 11.15
CA GLU A 174 -16.05 -0.14 10.96
C GLU A 174 -16.34 1.34 10.78
N PHE A 175 -15.57 2.17 11.49
CA PHE A 175 -15.58 3.61 11.36
C PHE A 175 -14.27 4.04 10.71
N PHE A 176 -14.40 4.62 9.52
CA PHE A 176 -13.27 5.10 8.75
C PHE A 176 -13.01 6.58 9.03
N HIS A 177 -11.74 6.98 8.93
CA HIS A 177 -11.33 8.38 9.02
C HIS A 177 -11.77 9.08 10.31
N VAL A 178 -11.71 8.38 11.46
CA VAL A 178 -12.13 8.96 12.75
C VAL A 178 -11.31 10.18 13.16
N GLN A 179 -10.11 10.37 12.60
CA GLN A 179 -9.27 11.56 12.79
C GLN A 179 -9.74 12.79 12.01
N GLN A 180 -10.62 12.66 11.03
CA GLN A 180 -11.10 13.76 10.20
C GLN A 180 -11.78 14.84 11.05
N GLY A 181 -11.38 16.09 10.84
CA GLY A 181 -11.84 17.23 11.63
C GLY A 181 -11.02 17.50 12.90
N PHE A 182 -10.13 16.57 13.33
CA PHE A 182 -9.21 16.81 14.46
C PHE A 182 -7.80 17.17 14.00
N MET A 183 -7.40 16.76 12.79
CA MET A 183 -6.04 16.93 12.25
C MET A 183 -6.00 17.77 10.96
N GLY A 184 -7.03 18.58 10.70
CA GLY A 184 -7.18 19.39 9.49
C GLY A 184 -8.44 19.02 8.70
N GLU A 185 -8.75 19.75 7.65
CA GLU A 185 -9.98 19.58 6.86
C GLU A 185 -9.75 18.87 5.52
N ASP A 186 -8.56 19.01 4.93
CA ASP A 186 -8.27 18.50 3.59
C ASP A 186 -7.39 17.25 3.62
N TYR A 187 -8.02 16.10 3.46
CA TYR A 187 -7.33 14.83 3.30
C TYR A 187 -7.50 14.29 1.89
N TYR A 188 -6.38 13.90 1.29
CA TYR A 188 -6.37 13.24 -0.01
C TYR A 188 -5.94 11.79 0.14
N SER A 189 -6.64 10.87 -0.53
CA SER A 189 -6.25 9.45 -0.60
C SER A 189 -5.17 9.20 -1.64
N SER A 190 -5.13 10.06 -2.66
CA SER A 190 -4.11 10.13 -3.70
C SER A 190 -4.19 11.51 -4.37
N PRO A 191 -3.19 11.95 -5.15
CA PRO A 191 -3.22 13.24 -5.83
C PRO A 191 -4.50 13.43 -6.65
N GLY A 192 -5.23 14.51 -6.37
CA GLY A 192 -6.50 14.83 -7.04
C GLY A 192 -7.73 14.03 -6.58
N TYR A 193 -7.59 13.13 -5.60
CA TYR A 193 -8.71 12.35 -5.06
C TYR A 193 -8.84 12.58 -3.55
N PRO A 194 -9.82 13.38 -3.12
CA PRO A 194 -10.06 13.59 -1.70
C PRO A 194 -10.47 12.28 -1.01
N MET A 195 -10.11 12.14 0.25
CA MET A 195 -10.62 11.04 1.07
C MET A 195 -12.13 11.11 1.18
N MET A 196 -12.77 9.94 1.27
CA MET A 196 -14.17 9.88 1.64
C MET A 196 -14.38 10.53 2.99
N PRO A 197 -15.53 11.21 3.21
CA PRO A 197 -15.87 11.75 4.51
C PRO A 197 -15.96 10.63 5.55
N ARG A 198 -15.90 11.01 6.83
CA ARG A 198 -16.08 10.08 7.95
C ARG A 198 -17.37 9.28 7.80
N SER A 199 -17.27 7.98 7.88
CA SER A 199 -18.39 7.04 7.79
C SER A 199 -18.29 5.94 8.86
#